data_75e60bdccb60257acb24ed9524bc9363
#
_entry.id   75e60bdccb60257acb24ed9524bc9363
#
_cell.length_a   1.000
_cell.length_b   1.000
_cell.length_c   1.000
_cell.angle_alpha   90.00
_cell.angle_beta   90.00
_cell.angle_gamma   90.00
#
_symmetry.space_group_name_H-M   'P 1'
#
loop_
_entity.id
_entity.type
_entity.pdbx_description
1 polymer ?
#
loop_
_entity_poly.entity_id
_entity_poly.type
_entity_poly.pdbx_seq_one_letter_code
_entity_poly.pdbx_strand_id
1 'polypeptide(L)'
;MEENVIMVPGSGTKVIVRDVKQEIETAFLDYSMSVIVSRALPDVRDGLKPVHRRILYTMHERGNDPSHPYRKSADTVGAVLGAYHPHGDASVYDAMVRLAQDFSLRYPLVDGQGNFGSVDGDPPAAYRYTEARMSKIACEMLTDIDKDTIDWDPNFDETKKEPHMLPSRFPNLLVNGSQGIAVGMATNIPPHNLREVVSGMIALIDDPEIDLAGLMEHIKGPDFPTGGVIMGRSGIRAAYATGRGKITLRGRAEIVEKKNGRYEIVITEIPYMVNKTRLLESIGDLVKDKRIEGISDLNDLSSSRTGMKILVEIKKDANPQVVLNQLYRYTQLQDTVGVIMLALDDGVPKIMSLKTMMQRYLDFQFQVIRRRTAYELKKAQDREHILEGLRKAVDIVDEIIATIRACKGGFAEAKAAIMERFDFDDPQADAIVKLQLGRLAGLEILKIDEELGQLRASIENYKDILSNDAHTMEIVKTDLTALADKYGDDRRTSIEAVSGEVDIEDLIPEETCVFTLTHEGYIKRTAVDTYSAQNRGGRGVAGMTQKDNDFTEELFVGSTHDYMLFMTDKGRVYRLKGYQVAEGSRTAKGSHIANLLQLQEGEKVTIM
;
A
#
# COMPACT_ATOMS: atom_id res chain seq x y z
N MET A 1 -19.90 23.96 -27.24
CA MET A 1 -18.90 24.86 -27.85
C MET A 1 -19.23 24.95 -29.32
N GLU A 2 -19.48 26.16 -29.85
CA GLU A 2 -19.73 26.32 -31.28
C GLU A 2 -18.42 26.02 -32.03
N GLU A 3 -18.42 25.01 -32.88
CA GLU A 3 -17.30 24.70 -33.77
C GLU A 3 -17.19 25.81 -34.82
N ASN A 4 -16.09 26.58 -34.78
CA ASN A 4 -15.79 27.55 -35.84
C ASN A 4 -15.44 26.79 -37.14
N VAL A 5 -16.44 26.50 -37.95
CA VAL A 5 -16.29 25.80 -39.24
C VAL A 5 -16.12 26.81 -40.35
N ILE A 6 -14.97 26.80 -41.02
CA ILE A 6 -14.70 27.59 -42.22
C ILE A 6 -14.87 26.71 -43.45
N MET A 7 -15.75 27.12 -44.37
CA MET A 7 -15.85 26.47 -45.68
C MET A 7 -14.75 27.00 -46.60
N VAL A 8 -13.92 26.11 -47.14
CA VAL A 8 -12.88 26.49 -48.12
C VAL A 8 -13.53 26.77 -49.46
N PRO A 9 -13.47 28.01 -49.97
CA PRO A 9 -14.11 28.32 -51.27
C PRO A 9 -13.56 27.44 -52.41
N GLY A 10 -14.47 26.78 -53.13
CA GLY A 10 -14.15 26.01 -54.34
C GLY A 10 -13.77 24.53 -54.12
N SER A 11 -13.61 24.05 -52.89
CA SER A 11 -13.25 22.64 -52.62
C SER A 11 -14.33 21.83 -51.92
N GLY A 12 -15.38 22.47 -51.37
CA GLY A 12 -16.40 21.79 -50.55
C GLY A 12 -15.85 21.26 -49.19
N THR A 13 -14.60 21.53 -48.84
CA THR A 13 -13.95 21.03 -47.63
C THR A 13 -14.33 21.91 -46.45
N LYS A 14 -14.75 21.26 -45.36
CA LYS A 14 -14.97 21.91 -44.06
C LYS A 14 -13.66 21.91 -43.27
N VAL A 15 -13.20 23.08 -42.85
CA VAL A 15 -12.05 23.24 -41.96
C VAL A 15 -12.58 23.69 -40.61
N ILE A 16 -12.28 22.90 -39.58
CA ILE A 16 -12.59 23.24 -38.20
C ILE A 16 -11.35 24.00 -37.66
N VAL A 17 -11.57 25.27 -37.30
CA VAL A 17 -10.51 26.08 -36.68
C VAL A 17 -10.56 25.85 -35.16
N ARG A 18 -9.49 25.32 -34.63
CA ARG A 18 -9.30 25.13 -33.17
C ARG A 18 -8.16 26.00 -32.67
N ASP A 19 -8.33 26.59 -31.51
CA ASP A 19 -7.25 27.27 -30.82
C ASP A 19 -6.24 26.23 -30.30
N VAL A 20 -5.00 26.31 -30.75
CA VAL A 20 -3.92 25.39 -30.36
C VAL A 20 -3.75 25.34 -28.85
N LYS A 21 -3.89 26.48 -28.15
CA LYS A 21 -3.77 26.54 -26.69
C LYS A 21 -4.87 25.69 -26.01
N GLN A 22 -6.13 25.87 -26.41
CA GLN A 22 -7.26 25.12 -25.82
C GLN A 22 -7.15 23.63 -26.14
N GLU A 23 -6.75 23.27 -27.35
CA GLU A 23 -6.57 21.87 -27.75
C GLU A 23 -5.47 21.19 -26.94
N ILE A 24 -4.32 21.87 -26.78
CA ILE A 24 -3.20 21.36 -25.96
C ILE A 24 -3.62 21.24 -24.48
N GLU A 25 -4.29 22.25 -23.92
CA GLU A 25 -4.75 22.22 -22.52
C GLU A 25 -5.70 21.02 -22.28
N THR A 26 -6.68 20.82 -23.16
CA THR A 26 -7.62 19.69 -23.04
C THR A 26 -6.92 18.34 -23.20
N ALA A 27 -6.13 18.18 -24.27
CA ALA A 27 -5.41 16.93 -24.52
C ALA A 27 -4.39 16.61 -23.40
N PHE A 28 -3.74 17.64 -22.81
CA PHE A 28 -2.83 17.45 -21.70
C PHE A 28 -3.54 17.05 -20.41
N LEU A 29 -4.73 17.61 -20.15
CA LEU A 29 -5.55 17.20 -19.01
C LEU A 29 -6.00 15.73 -19.14
N ASP A 30 -6.51 15.34 -20.30
CA ASP A 30 -6.95 13.95 -20.56
C ASP A 30 -5.78 12.97 -20.44
N TYR A 31 -4.63 13.31 -21.03
CA TYR A 31 -3.41 12.53 -20.89
C TYR A 31 -2.96 12.42 -19.43
N SER A 32 -2.96 13.54 -18.70
CA SER A 32 -2.54 13.58 -17.30
C SER A 32 -3.45 12.72 -16.43
N MET A 33 -4.76 12.82 -16.61
CA MET A 33 -5.74 11.99 -15.90
C MET A 33 -5.53 10.51 -16.20
N SER A 34 -5.33 10.15 -17.46
CA SER A 34 -5.04 8.76 -17.86
C SER A 34 -3.75 8.23 -17.20
N VAL A 35 -2.67 9.03 -17.19
CA VAL A 35 -1.40 8.62 -16.55
C VAL A 35 -1.55 8.48 -15.03
N ILE A 36 -2.30 9.37 -14.39
CA ILE A 36 -2.51 9.34 -12.93
C ILE A 36 -3.35 8.11 -12.55
N VAL A 37 -4.54 7.97 -13.14
CA VAL A 37 -5.54 6.97 -12.70
C VAL A 37 -5.26 5.59 -13.28
N SER A 38 -4.83 5.52 -14.56
CA SER A 38 -4.79 4.25 -15.31
C SER A 38 -3.37 3.71 -15.58
N ARG A 39 -2.31 4.32 -15.01
CA ARG A 39 -0.93 3.89 -15.31
C ARG A 39 0.03 3.90 -14.12
N ALA A 40 0.25 5.08 -13.49
CA ALA A 40 1.41 5.31 -12.64
C ALA A 40 1.16 5.02 -11.16
N LEU A 41 -0.05 5.25 -10.66
CA LEU A 41 -0.38 5.14 -9.25
C LEU A 41 -1.05 3.81 -8.91
N PRO A 42 -0.74 3.23 -7.73
CA PRO A 42 -1.42 2.06 -7.20
C PRO A 42 -2.76 2.45 -6.57
N ASP A 43 -3.73 1.53 -6.56
CA ASP A 43 -4.92 1.65 -5.72
C ASP A 43 -4.58 1.29 -4.26
N VAL A 44 -5.16 2.00 -3.29
CA VAL A 44 -4.86 1.79 -1.87
C VAL A 44 -5.34 0.42 -1.38
N ARG A 45 -6.34 -0.16 -2.02
CA ARG A 45 -7.02 -1.41 -1.62
C ARG A 45 -6.23 -2.66 -1.99
N ASP A 46 -5.72 -2.77 -3.21
CA ASP A 46 -4.95 -3.93 -3.66
C ASP A 46 -3.45 -3.64 -3.89
N GLY A 47 -3.04 -2.38 -3.82
CA GLY A 47 -1.64 -1.96 -3.98
C GLY A 47 -1.07 -2.15 -5.37
N LEU A 48 -1.90 -2.37 -6.37
CA LEU A 48 -1.48 -2.67 -7.73
C LEU A 48 -1.73 -1.50 -8.68
N LYS A 49 -0.83 -1.36 -9.64
CA LYS A 49 -1.08 -0.58 -10.85
C LYS A 49 -1.89 -1.44 -11.83
N PRO A 50 -2.61 -0.84 -12.80
CA PRO A 50 -3.41 -1.59 -13.76
C PRO A 50 -2.63 -2.70 -14.49
N VAL A 51 -1.40 -2.45 -14.93
CA VAL A 51 -0.59 -3.46 -15.62
C VAL A 51 -0.28 -4.68 -14.73
N HIS A 52 0.03 -4.47 -13.44
CA HIS A 52 0.29 -5.57 -12.49
C HIS A 52 -0.97 -6.39 -12.23
N ARG A 53 -2.11 -5.73 -12.06
CA ARG A 53 -3.42 -6.37 -11.85
C ARG A 53 -3.79 -7.23 -13.05
N ARG A 54 -3.62 -6.72 -14.27
CA ARG A 54 -3.87 -7.44 -15.52
C ARG A 54 -2.97 -8.65 -15.70
N ILE A 55 -1.68 -8.55 -15.31
CA ILE A 55 -0.74 -9.69 -15.36
C ILE A 55 -1.21 -10.80 -14.42
N LEU A 56 -1.48 -10.50 -13.16
CA LEU A 56 -1.91 -11.50 -12.17
C LEU A 56 -3.26 -12.11 -12.52
N TYR A 57 -4.22 -11.29 -12.97
CA TYR A 57 -5.51 -11.79 -13.41
C TYR A 57 -5.41 -12.71 -14.63
N THR A 58 -4.61 -12.32 -15.63
CA THR A 58 -4.38 -13.17 -16.81
C THR A 58 -3.72 -14.51 -16.44
N MET A 59 -2.76 -14.50 -15.52
CA MET A 59 -2.16 -15.74 -15.03
C MET A 59 -3.20 -16.63 -14.34
N HIS A 60 -4.10 -16.04 -13.54
CA HIS A 60 -5.19 -16.76 -12.87
C HIS A 60 -6.19 -17.33 -13.88
N GLU A 61 -6.70 -16.52 -14.81
CA GLU A 61 -7.64 -16.95 -15.87
C GLU A 61 -7.10 -18.15 -16.68
N ARG A 62 -5.78 -18.18 -16.87
CA ARG A 62 -5.10 -19.25 -17.60
C ARG A 62 -4.67 -20.44 -16.74
N GLY A 63 -4.97 -20.46 -15.45
CA GLY A 63 -4.54 -21.49 -14.51
C GLY A 63 -3.01 -21.57 -14.39
N ASN A 64 -2.31 -20.44 -14.50
CA ASN A 64 -0.85 -20.39 -14.38
C ASN A 64 -0.45 -20.10 -12.92
N ASP A 65 -0.76 -21.02 -12.04
CA ASP A 65 -0.57 -20.98 -10.59
C ASP A 65 0.54 -21.94 -10.13
N PRO A 66 0.93 -21.93 -8.85
CA PRO A 66 2.02 -22.77 -8.33
C PRO A 66 1.77 -24.28 -8.39
N SER A 67 0.54 -24.73 -8.61
CA SER A 67 0.20 -26.16 -8.76
C SER A 67 0.50 -26.69 -10.16
N HIS A 68 0.72 -25.80 -11.10
CA HIS A 68 1.01 -26.11 -12.50
C HIS A 68 2.49 -25.86 -12.87
N PRO A 69 3.00 -26.49 -13.94
CA PRO A 69 4.34 -26.20 -14.47
C PRO A 69 4.49 -24.74 -14.90
N TYR A 70 5.73 -24.23 -14.89
CA TYR A 70 6.06 -22.94 -15.47
C TYR A 70 5.64 -22.85 -16.94
N ARG A 71 5.20 -21.66 -17.36
CA ARG A 71 4.91 -21.33 -18.75
C ARG A 71 5.86 -20.27 -19.26
N LYS A 72 6.11 -20.25 -20.58
CA LYS A 72 6.91 -19.19 -21.20
C LYS A 72 6.35 -17.82 -20.85
N SER A 73 7.20 -16.88 -20.46
CA SER A 73 6.79 -15.50 -20.20
C SER A 73 6.07 -14.88 -21.39
N ALA A 74 6.45 -15.28 -22.61
CA ALA A 74 5.79 -14.87 -23.83
C ALA A 74 4.29 -15.22 -23.90
N ASP A 75 3.87 -16.32 -23.29
CA ASP A 75 2.47 -16.74 -23.26
C ASP A 75 1.63 -15.76 -22.40
N THR A 76 2.15 -15.41 -21.21
CA THR A 76 1.48 -14.42 -20.33
C THR A 76 1.48 -13.04 -20.96
N VAL A 77 2.64 -12.56 -21.47
CA VAL A 77 2.76 -11.24 -22.10
C VAL A 77 1.80 -11.11 -23.29
N GLY A 78 1.77 -12.11 -24.19
CA GLY A 78 0.88 -12.10 -25.34
C GLY A 78 -0.61 -12.10 -24.96
N ALA A 79 -0.99 -12.87 -23.93
CA ALA A 79 -2.36 -12.91 -23.45
C ALA A 79 -2.81 -11.59 -22.80
N VAL A 80 -1.94 -10.95 -22.01
CA VAL A 80 -2.20 -9.63 -21.42
C VAL A 80 -2.40 -8.57 -22.49
N LEU A 81 -1.53 -8.54 -23.50
CA LEU A 81 -1.63 -7.59 -24.62
C LEU A 81 -2.92 -7.77 -25.42
N GLY A 82 -3.22 -9.03 -25.76
CA GLY A 82 -4.37 -9.33 -26.61
C GLY A 82 -5.72 -9.11 -25.93
N ALA A 83 -5.79 -9.18 -24.61
CA ALA A 83 -7.06 -9.15 -23.90
C ALA A 83 -7.29 -7.88 -23.06
N TYR A 84 -6.24 -7.30 -22.46
CA TYR A 84 -6.44 -6.31 -21.39
C TYR A 84 -5.55 -5.07 -21.48
N HIS A 85 -4.36 -5.13 -22.08
CA HIS A 85 -3.39 -4.05 -22.02
C HIS A 85 -2.85 -3.66 -23.40
N PRO A 86 -3.53 -2.76 -24.15
CA PRO A 86 -3.18 -2.41 -25.53
C PRO A 86 -1.97 -1.47 -25.62
N HIS A 87 -0.82 -1.89 -25.08
CA HIS A 87 0.44 -1.15 -25.08
C HIS A 87 1.60 -2.04 -25.54
N GLY A 88 2.85 -1.54 -25.53
CA GLY A 88 4.00 -2.32 -25.95
C GLY A 88 4.29 -3.54 -25.06
N ASP A 89 4.74 -4.63 -25.66
CA ASP A 89 5.11 -5.89 -25.00
C ASP A 89 6.21 -5.72 -23.94
N ALA A 90 7.19 -4.85 -24.22
CA ALA A 90 8.24 -4.52 -23.28
C ALA A 90 7.69 -4.00 -21.94
N SER A 91 6.65 -3.15 -21.97
CA SER A 91 6.07 -2.58 -20.74
C SER A 91 5.42 -3.65 -19.85
N VAL A 92 4.77 -4.64 -20.46
CA VAL A 92 4.16 -5.76 -19.74
C VAL A 92 5.24 -6.71 -19.20
N TYR A 93 6.25 -7.01 -20.04
CA TYR A 93 7.32 -7.89 -19.61
C TYR A 93 8.16 -7.30 -18.48
N ASP A 94 8.56 -6.02 -18.58
CA ASP A 94 9.32 -5.33 -17.53
C ASP A 94 8.54 -5.25 -16.21
N ALA A 95 7.22 -5.04 -16.27
CA ALA A 95 6.37 -5.09 -15.09
C ALA A 95 6.36 -6.51 -14.47
N MET A 96 6.22 -7.55 -15.29
CA MET A 96 6.24 -8.94 -14.83
C MET A 96 7.61 -9.33 -14.26
N VAL A 97 8.70 -8.90 -14.88
CA VAL A 97 10.07 -9.08 -14.39
C VAL A 97 10.22 -8.49 -12.99
N ARG A 98 9.77 -7.26 -12.80
CA ARG A 98 9.85 -6.60 -11.49
C ARG A 98 9.04 -7.34 -10.41
N LEU A 99 7.90 -7.91 -10.76
CA LEU A 99 7.10 -8.74 -9.84
C LEU A 99 7.81 -10.05 -9.44
N ALA A 100 8.80 -10.51 -10.22
CA ALA A 100 9.58 -11.72 -9.94
C ALA A 100 10.92 -11.47 -9.22
N GLN A 101 11.39 -10.21 -9.16
CA GLN A 101 12.69 -9.88 -8.57
C GLN A 101 12.61 -9.83 -7.04
N ASP A 102 13.34 -10.70 -6.36
CA ASP A 102 13.43 -10.78 -4.90
C ASP A 102 14.22 -9.64 -4.24
N PHE A 103 14.98 -8.89 -5.05
CA PHE A 103 15.68 -7.66 -4.64
C PHE A 103 14.85 -6.39 -4.92
N SER A 104 13.73 -6.50 -5.64
CA SER A 104 12.82 -5.39 -5.94
C SER A 104 11.56 -5.43 -5.09
N LEU A 105 10.96 -6.62 -4.90
CA LEU A 105 9.79 -6.82 -4.06
C LEU A 105 10.17 -7.56 -2.78
N ARG A 106 9.58 -7.13 -1.66
CA ARG A 106 9.78 -7.80 -0.37
C ARG A 106 9.16 -9.20 -0.35
N TYR A 107 8.02 -9.37 -1.02
CA TYR A 107 7.32 -10.64 -1.27
C TYR A 107 6.96 -10.72 -2.75
N PRO A 108 7.79 -11.39 -3.58
CA PRO A 108 7.54 -11.51 -5.01
C PRO A 108 6.18 -12.12 -5.35
N LEU A 109 5.49 -11.54 -6.34
CA LEU A 109 4.18 -11.99 -6.78
C LEU A 109 4.26 -12.95 -7.98
N VAL A 110 5.38 -12.97 -8.69
CA VAL A 110 5.66 -13.89 -9.78
C VAL A 110 6.81 -14.80 -9.38
N ASP A 111 6.66 -16.10 -9.62
CA ASP A 111 7.69 -17.11 -9.49
C ASP A 111 8.31 -17.32 -10.88
N GLY A 112 9.55 -16.83 -11.05
CA GLY A 112 10.25 -16.81 -12.33
C GLY A 112 11.33 -17.88 -12.41
N GLN A 113 11.46 -18.49 -13.60
CA GLN A 113 12.53 -19.42 -13.92
C GLN A 113 13.35 -18.89 -15.09
N GLY A 114 14.66 -18.75 -14.90
CA GLY A 114 15.59 -18.17 -15.86
C GLY A 114 16.22 -16.87 -15.35
N ASN A 115 16.72 -16.03 -16.24
CA ASN A 115 17.33 -14.76 -15.89
C ASN A 115 16.29 -13.63 -15.89
N PHE A 116 15.92 -13.17 -14.70
CA PHE A 116 15.03 -12.01 -14.46
C PHE A 116 15.80 -10.74 -14.04
N GLY A 117 17.06 -10.62 -14.42
CA GLY A 117 17.93 -9.53 -14.01
C GLY A 117 18.66 -9.80 -12.69
N SER A 118 19.56 -8.89 -12.31
CA SER A 118 20.36 -9.00 -11.09
C SER A 118 20.53 -7.66 -10.38
N VAL A 119 21.00 -7.71 -9.14
CA VAL A 119 21.40 -6.52 -8.36
C VAL A 119 22.57 -5.77 -9.03
N ASP A 120 23.32 -6.44 -9.91
CA ASP A 120 24.39 -5.85 -10.70
C ASP A 120 23.86 -4.93 -11.82
N GLY A 121 22.56 -4.97 -12.08
CA GLY A 121 21.92 -4.20 -13.14
C GLY A 121 21.91 -4.93 -14.47
N ASP A 122 22.20 -6.24 -14.49
CA ASP A 122 22.03 -7.04 -15.69
C ASP A 122 20.56 -7.02 -16.12
N PRO A 123 20.27 -6.83 -17.41
CA PRO A 123 18.92 -6.89 -17.92
C PRO A 123 18.38 -8.34 -17.86
N PRO A 124 17.05 -8.50 -17.78
CA PRO A 124 16.44 -9.82 -17.90
C PRO A 124 16.69 -10.39 -19.30
N ALA A 125 16.71 -11.71 -19.42
CA ALA A 125 16.68 -12.37 -20.72
C ALA A 125 15.35 -12.07 -21.43
N ALA A 126 15.33 -12.10 -22.77
CA ALA A 126 14.10 -11.87 -23.53
C ALA A 126 12.99 -12.86 -23.11
N TYR A 127 11.74 -12.39 -23.10
CA TYR A 127 10.56 -13.13 -22.60
C TYR A 127 10.31 -14.49 -23.27
N ARG A 128 10.91 -14.75 -24.42
CA ARG A 128 10.86 -16.06 -25.10
C ARG A 128 11.72 -17.12 -24.42
N TYR A 129 12.71 -16.72 -23.60
CA TYR A 129 13.61 -17.63 -22.88
C TYR A 129 13.20 -17.86 -21.43
N THR A 130 12.59 -16.87 -20.79
CA THR A 130 12.17 -16.97 -19.40
C THR A 130 10.83 -17.69 -19.27
N GLU A 131 10.59 -18.25 -18.09
CA GLU A 131 9.34 -18.91 -17.74
C GLU A 131 8.84 -18.34 -16.43
N ALA A 132 7.52 -18.27 -16.24
CA ALA A 132 6.92 -17.69 -15.08
C ALA A 132 5.59 -18.37 -14.72
N ARG A 133 5.22 -18.26 -13.45
CA ARG A 133 3.89 -18.56 -12.89
C ARG A 133 3.62 -17.64 -11.71
N MET A 134 2.39 -17.61 -11.20
CA MET A 134 2.12 -16.89 -9.96
C MET A 134 2.91 -17.51 -8.80
N SER A 135 3.33 -16.69 -7.86
CA SER A 135 3.84 -17.15 -6.58
C SER A 135 2.67 -17.59 -5.67
N LYS A 136 2.98 -18.36 -4.61
CA LYS A 136 1.94 -18.80 -3.65
C LYS A 136 1.21 -17.63 -2.99
N ILE A 137 1.93 -16.56 -2.64
CA ILE A 137 1.32 -15.39 -2.02
C ILE A 137 0.47 -14.57 -3.00
N ALA A 138 0.81 -14.58 -4.30
CA ALA A 138 0.01 -13.92 -5.33
C ALA A 138 -1.38 -14.56 -5.48
N CYS A 139 -1.51 -15.85 -5.24
CA CYS A 139 -2.80 -16.54 -5.26
C CYS A 139 -3.75 -16.01 -4.18
N GLU A 140 -3.22 -15.56 -3.03
CA GLU A 140 -4.04 -14.96 -1.97
C GLU A 140 -4.66 -13.62 -2.39
N MET A 141 -4.07 -12.92 -3.37
CA MET A 141 -4.67 -11.69 -3.92
C MET A 141 -5.92 -11.96 -4.77
N LEU A 142 -6.04 -13.16 -5.33
CA LEU A 142 -7.11 -13.57 -6.24
C LEU A 142 -8.13 -14.52 -5.57
N THR A 143 -7.90 -14.86 -4.31
CA THR A 143 -8.80 -15.74 -3.55
C THR A 143 -10.20 -15.14 -3.52
N ASP A 144 -11.19 -15.98 -3.82
CA ASP A 144 -12.61 -15.62 -3.84
C ASP A 144 -13.02 -14.61 -4.94
N ILE A 145 -12.20 -14.39 -5.98
CA ILE A 145 -12.52 -13.47 -7.08
C ILE A 145 -13.81 -13.87 -7.82
N ASP A 146 -14.11 -15.17 -7.89
CA ASP A 146 -15.30 -15.73 -8.55
C ASP A 146 -16.57 -15.69 -7.69
N LYS A 147 -16.50 -15.11 -6.48
CA LYS A 147 -17.60 -15.04 -5.52
C LYS A 147 -18.24 -13.67 -5.41
N ASP A 148 -18.25 -12.92 -6.51
CA ASP A 148 -18.82 -11.55 -6.57
C ASP A 148 -18.23 -10.57 -5.53
N THR A 149 -16.97 -10.76 -5.18
CA THR A 149 -16.27 -9.95 -4.15
C THR A 149 -15.84 -8.58 -4.60
N ILE A 150 -15.73 -8.38 -5.93
CA ILE A 150 -15.21 -7.17 -6.57
C ILE A 150 -16.13 -6.74 -7.72
N ASP A 151 -15.91 -5.50 -8.18
CA ASP A 151 -16.56 -4.98 -9.40
C ASP A 151 -15.70 -5.29 -10.64
N TRP A 152 -16.37 -5.35 -11.79
CA TRP A 152 -15.79 -5.70 -13.08
C TRP A 152 -15.99 -4.60 -14.08
N ASP A 153 -14.92 -4.17 -14.73
CA ASP A 153 -14.93 -3.20 -15.81
C ASP A 153 -14.88 -3.90 -17.18
N PRO A 154 -15.42 -3.30 -18.24
CA PRO A 154 -15.13 -3.77 -19.59
C PRO A 154 -13.65 -3.54 -19.92
N ASN A 155 -13.05 -4.45 -20.69
CA ASN A 155 -11.72 -4.24 -21.24
C ASN A 155 -11.75 -3.17 -22.36
N PHE A 156 -10.59 -2.86 -22.95
CA PHE A 156 -10.42 -1.78 -23.92
C PHE A 156 -11.28 -1.89 -25.20
N ASP A 157 -11.71 -3.08 -25.59
CA ASP A 157 -12.55 -3.36 -26.77
C ASP A 157 -13.96 -3.87 -26.41
N GLU A 158 -14.31 -3.86 -25.13
CA GLU A 158 -15.61 -4.29 -24.58
C GLU A 158 -15.96 -5.77 -24.85
N THR A 159 -15.01 -6.57 -25.30
CA THR A 159 -15.22 -8.01 -25.58
C THR A 159 -15.10 -8.88 -24.34
N LYS A 160 -14.39 -8.42 -23.31
CA LYS A 160 -14.16 -9.09 -22.04
C LYS A 160 -14.37 -8.16 -20.85
N LYS A 161 -14.36 -8.76 -19.66
CA LYS A 161 -14.33 -8.01 -18.39
C LYS A 161 -12.99 -8.18 -17.72
N GLU A 162 -12.52 -7.13 -17.09
CA GLU A 162 -11.33 -7.15 -16.22
C GLU A 162 -11.72 -6.72 -14.79
N PRO A 163 -11.02 -7.20 -13.77
CA PRO A 163 -11.32 -6.81 -12.39
C PRO A 163 -10.95 -5.35 -12.18
N HIS A 164 -11.88 -4.57 -11.61
CA HIS A 164 -11.62 -3.19 -11.20
C HIS A 164 -10.47 -3.13 -10.20
N MET A 165 -10.48 -4.06 -9.22
CA MET A 165 -9.39 -4.35 -8.29
C MET A 165 -9.40 -5.84 -7.93
N LEU A 166 -8.34 -6.35 -7.28
CA LEU A 166 -8.31 -7.72 -6.78
C LEU A 166 -8.84 -7.78 -5.34
N PRO A 167 -9.43 -8.92 -4.90
CA PRO A 167 -9.86 -9.08 -3.51
C PRO A 167 -8.75 -8.89 -2.47
N SER A 168 -7.52 -9.21 -2.84
CA SER A 168 -6.27 -8.92 -2.13
C SER A 168 -6.32 -9.19 -0.62
N ARG A 169 -6.36 -10.48 -0.23
CA ARG A 169 -6.42 -10.86 1.19
C ARG A 169 -5.23 -10.40 2.02
N PHE A 170 -4.13 -9.98 1.40
CA PHE A 170 -2.99 -9.42 2.11
C PHE A 170 -2.73 -7.95 1.72
N PRO A 171 -2.21 -7.14 2.65
CA PRO A 171 -2.05 -5.69 2.46
C PRO A 171 -0.86 -5.35 1.56
N ASN A 172 -0.96 -5.70 0.28
CA ASN A 172 0.12 -5.64 -0.70
C ASN A 172 0.76 -4.24 -0.81
N LEU A 173 -0.03 -3.16 -0.74
CA LEU A 173 0.51 -1.81 -0.86
C LEU A 173 1.57 -1.48 0.20
N LEU A 174 1.33 -1.85 1.45
CA LEU A 174 2.28 -1.63 2.54
C LEU A 174 3.39 -2.69 2.53
N VAL A 175 3.07 -3.94 2.24
CA VAL A 175 4.01 -5.06 2.33
C VAL A 175 5.06 -5.00 1.21
N ASN A 176 4.66 -4.77 -0.04
CA ASN A 176 5.57 -4.66 -1.19
C ASN A 176 5.93 -3.23 -1.57
N GLY A 177 5.16 -2.26 -1.07
CA GLY A 177 5.33 -0.87 -1.49
C GLY A 177 4.92 -0.63 -2.93
N SER A 178 5.12 0.60 -3.39
CA SER A 178 4.92 0.97 -4.80
C SER A 178 5.73 2.21 -5.14
N GLN A 179 6.26 2.26 -6.36
CA GLN A 179 6.99 3.41 -6.89
C GLN A 179 6.43 3.79 -8.25
N GLY A 180 6.15 5.06 -8.48
CA GLY A 180 5.60 5.53 -9.76
C GLY A 180 5.73 7.04 -9.94
N ILE A 181 5.89 7.45 -11.20
CA ILE A 181 5.99 8.86 -11.59
C ILE A 181 4.81 9.15 -12.51
N ALA A 182 3.92 10.03 -12.06
CA ALA A 182 2.78 10.53 -12.83
C ALA A 182 3.02 11.98 -13.25
N VAL A 183 2.04 12.58 -13.89
CA VAL A 183 2.10 14.00 -14.25
C VAL A 183 1.85 14.86 -13.00
N GLY A 184 2.81 15.69 -12.63
CA GLY A 184 2.71 16.60 -11.49
C GLY A 184 2.81 15.94 -10.10
N MET A 185 2.91 14.61 -10.02
CA MET A 185 3.01 13.88 -8.76
C MET A 185 3.78 12.57 -8.89
N ALA A 186 4.30 12.07 -7.77
CA ALA A 186 4.99 10.80 -7.71
C ALA A 186 4.60 10.05 -6.43
N THR A 187 4.65 8.74 -6.49
CA THR A 187 4.51 7.85 -5.34
C THR A 187 5.81 7.10 -5.08
N ASN A 188 6.16 6.93 -3.82
CA ASN A 188 7.27 6.10 -3.38
C ASN A 188 6.96 5.56 -1.99
N ILE A 189 6.19 4.47 -1.95
CA ILE A 189 5.78 3.78 -0.73
C ILE A 189 6.79 2.66 -0.48
N PRO A 190 7.53 2.68 0.63
CA PRO A 190 8.51 1.64 0.92
C PRO A 190 7.82 0.33 1.31
N PRO A 191 8.49 -0.83 1.13
CA PRO A 191 8.01 -2.12 1.59
C PRO A 191 8.14 -2.28 3.10
N HIS A 192 7.32 -3.19 3.67
CA HIS A 192 7.29 -3.48 5.11
C HIS A 192 7.25 -4.99 5.38
N ASN A 193 7.59 -5.37 6.59
CA ASN A 193 7.47 -6.75 7.04
C ASN A 193 6.00 -7.16 7.21
N LEU A 194 5.61 -8.33 6.68
CA LEU A 194 4.23 -8.80 6.69
C LEU A 194 3.71 -9.00 8.13
N ARG A 195 4.50 -9.60 9.01
CA ARG A 195 4.09 -9.83 10.41
C ARG A 195 3.85 -8.52 11.14
N GLU A 196 4.70 -7.51 10.92
CA GLU A 196 4.56 -6.19 11.53
C GLU A 196 3.30 -5.48 11.02
N VAL A 197 3.06 -5.49 9.70
CA VAL A 197 1.87 -4.86 9.12
C VAL A 197 0.60 -5.52 9.60
N VAL A 198 0.55 -6.86 9.61
CA VAL A 198 -0.62 -7.61 10.13
C VAL A 198 -0.82 -7.34 11.62
N SER A 199 0.25 -7.34 12.43
CA SER A 199 0.16 -6.99 13.84
C SER A 199 -0.41 -5.59 14.07
N GLY A 200 0.04 -4.60 13.28
CA GLY A 200 -0.51 -3.24 13.33
C GLY A 200 -1.97 -3.17 12.89
N MET A 201 -2.37 -3.93 11.86
CA MET A 201 -3.77 -4.00 11.43
C MET A 201 -4.67 -4.62 12.49
N ILE A 202 -4.22 -5.68 13.15
CA ILE A 202 -4.96 -6.29 14.27
C ILE A 202 -5.12 -5.27 15.41
N ALA A 203 -4.06 -4.56 15.76
CA ALA A 203 -4.12 -3.51 16.77
C ALA A 203 -5.11 -2.39 16.41
N LEU A 204 -5.16 -2.00 15.13
CA LEU A 204 -6.13 -1.00 14.63
C LEU A 204 -7.58 -1.53 14.63
N ILE A 205 -7.81 -2.82 14.40
CA ILE A 205 -9.13 -3.45 14.53
C ILE A 205 -9.59 -3.45 16.00
N ASP A 206 -8.68 -3.80 16.92
CA ASP A 206 -8.98 -3.90 18.35
C ASP A 206 -9.14 -2.52 19.00
N ASP A 207 -8.40 -1.52 18.54
CA ASP A 207 -8.50 -0.12 18.98
C ASP A 207 -8.51 0.84 17.78
N PRO A 208 -9.68 1.23 17.26
CA PRO A 208 -9.80 2.17 16.15
C PRO A 208 -9.20 3.56 16.43
N GLU A 209 -9.08 3.94 17.70
CA GLU A 209 -8.53 5.23 18.11
C GLU A 209 -7.01 5.18 18.38
N ILE A 210 -6.36 4.03 18.18
CA ILE A 210 -4.91 3.86 18.34
C ILE A 210 -4.16 4.99 17.60
N ASP A 211 -3.24 5.62 18.30
CA ASP A 211 -2.43 6.71 17.76
C ASP A 211 -1.23 6.19 16.93
N LEU A 212 -0.46 7.12 16.36
CA LEU A 212 0.71 6.77 15.60
C LEU A 212 1.78 6.07 16.44
N ALA A 213 1.95 6.47 17.70
CA ALA A 213 2.96 5.89 18.57
C ALA A 213 2.63 4.42 18.86
N GLY A 214 1.37 4.12 19.17
CA GLY A 214 0.88 2.75 19.33
C GLY A 214 1.04 1.91 18.07
N LEU A 215 0.72 2.45 16.88
CA LEU A 215 0.95 1.74 15.62
C LEU A 215 2.43 1.45 15.36
N MET A 216 3.32 2.36 15.74
CA MET A 216 4.79 2.18 15.56
C MET A 216 5.41 1.18 16.54
N GLU A 217 4.71 0.73 17.57
CA GLU A 217 5.12 -0.41 18.39
C GLU A 217 5.03 -1.72 17.60
N HIS A 218 4.03 -1.82 16.71
CA HIS A 218 3.81 -2.96 15.82
C HIS A 218 4.59 -2.83 14.51
N ILE A 219 4.51 -1.69 13.83
CA ILE A 219 5.18 -1.41 12.54
C ILE A 219 6.37 -0.49 12.80
N LYS A 220 7.54 -1.09 13.02
CA LYS A 220 8.75 -0.36 13.44
C LYS A 220 9.30 0.56 12.36
N GLY A 221 9.07 0.25 11.09
CA GLY A 221 9.58 0.99 9.94
C GLY A 221 9.58 0.15 8.67
N PRO A 222 10.01 0.71 7.53
CA PRO A 222 10.20 -0.04 6.29
C PRO A 222 11.12 -1.25 6.47
N ASP A 223 10.90 -2.28 5.66
CA ASP A 223 11.68 -3.52 5.62
C ASP A 223 12.05 -3.85 4.18
N PHE A 224 13.24 -3.44 3.77
CA PHE A 224 13.68 -3.56 2.38
C PHE A 224 14.14 -4.98 2.03
N PRO A 225 13.88 -5.47 0.81
CA PRO A 225 14.28 -6.81 0.37
C PRO A 225 15.81 -7.01 0.42
N THR A 226 16.59 -5.96 0.20
CA THR A 226 18.05 -5.98 0.21
C THR A 226 18.66 -5.80 1.62
N GLY A 227 17.84 -5.72 2.68
CA GLY A 227 18.30 -5.49 4.03
C GLY A 227 18.75 -4.05 4.28
N GLY A 228 19.94 -3.87 4.80
CA GLY A 228 20.52 -2.57 5.16
C GLY A 228 20.14 -2.10 6.55
N VAL A 229 20.57 -0.88 6.87
CA VAL A 229 20.40 -0.24 8.17
C VAL A 229 19.75 1.13 7.99
N ILE A 230 18.58 1.31 8.58
CA ILE A 230 17.93 2.63 8.63
C ILE A 230 18.55 3.43 9.76
N MET A 231 18.97 4.65 9.45
CA MET A 231 19.61 5.57 10.39
C MET A 231 18.58 6.56 10.94
N GLY A 232 18.20 6.35 12.22
CA GLY A 232 17.21 7.19 12.91
C GLY A 232 15.75 6.82 12.65
N ARG A 233 14.85 7.34 13.48
CA ARG A 233 13.39 7.09 13.41
C ARG A 233 12.56 8.30 12.99
N SER A 234 13.14 9.51 13.03
CA SER A 234 12.45 10.76 12.73
C SER A 234 11.83 10.76 11.31
N GLY A 235 12.60 10.29 10.32
CA GLY A 235 12.12 10.18 8.94
C GLY A 235 10.97 9.18 8.78
N ILE A 236 10.99 8.07 9.53
CA ILE A 236 9.91 7.07 9.55
C ILE A 236 8.65 7.69 10.15
N ARG A 237 8.78 8.33 11.34
CA ARG A 237 7.67 8.99 12.04
C ARG A 237 7.02 10.05 11.15
N ALA A 238 7.81 10.93 10.51
CA ALA A 238 7.31 11.94 9.59
C ALA A 238 6.54 11.31 8.42
N ALA A 239 7.08 10.25 7.81
CA ALA A 239 6.43 9.54 6.72
C ALA A 239 5.08 8.93 7.15
N TYR A 240 5.03 8.29 8.30
CA TYR A 240 3.82 7.64 8.80
C TYR A 240 2.75 8.63 9.27
N ALA A 241 3.16 9.78 9.83
CA ALA A 241 2.25 10.84 10.27
C ALA A 241 1.63 11.59 9.08
N THR A 242 2.45 12.00 8.12
CA THR A 242 2.07 12.97 7.08
C THR A 242 1.98 12.38 5.67
N GLY A 243 2.40 11.14 5.49
CA GLY A 243 2.60 10.53 4.17
C GLY A 243 3.85 11.02 3.43
N ARG A 244 4.72 11.84 4.06
CA ARG A 244 5.99 12.31 3.48
C ARG A 244 7.12 12.24 4.49
N GLY A 245 8.27 11.71 4.06
CA GLY A 245 9.44 11.60 4.92
C GLY A 245 10.71 11.34 4.13
N LYS A 246 11.85 11.44 4.82
CA LYS A 246 13.17 11.10 4.26
C LYS A 246 13.83 10.10 5.21
N ILE A 247 14.16 8.93 4.69
CA ILE A 247 14.76 7.83 5.44
C ILE A 247 16.18 7.64 4.94
N THR A 248 17.17 7.77 5.82
CA THR A 248 18.56 7.46 5.48
C THR A 248 18.80 5.97 5.62
N LEU A 249 19.18 5.32 4.53
CA LEU A 249 19.46 3.89 4.45
C LEU A 249 20.93 3.66 4.17
N ARG A 250 21.59 2.84 4.98
CA ARG A 250 22.98 2.42 4.80
C ARG A 250 23.05 0.96 4.40
N GLY A 251 24.02 0.62 3.55
CA GLY A 251 24.46 -0.76 3.38
C GLY A 251 25.13 -1.29 4.64
N ARG A 252 25.05 -2.59 4.85
CA ARG A 252 25.74 -3.26 5.96
C ARG A 252 27.20 -3.49 5.60
N ALA A 253 28.08 -2.92 6.39
CA ALA A 253 29.53 -3.05 6.21
C ALA A 253 30.22 -3.30 7.55
N GLU A 254 31.16 -4.22 7.57
CA GLU A 254 31.93 -4.59 8.74
C GLU A 254 33.43 -4.42 8.47
N ILE A 255 34.18 -3.93 9.48
CA ILE A 255 35.62 -3.83 9.42
C ILE A 255 36.19 -5.11 10.02
N VAL A 256 36.99 -5.84 9.24
CA VAL A 256 37.60 -7.12 9.63
C VAL A 256 39.11 -6.99 9.60
N GLU A 257 39.77 -7.42 10.66
CA GLU A 257 41.24 -7.50 10.73
C GLU A 257 41.71 -8.85 10.15
N LYS A 258 42.65 -8.80 9.19
CA LYS A 258 43.31 -9.96 8.64
C LYS A 258 44.45 -10.44 9.52
N LYS A 259 44.83 -11.72 9.43
CA LYS A 259 45.95 -12.33 10.18
C LYS A 259 47.29 -11.63 10.00
N ASN A 260 47.45 -10.82 8.97
CA ASN A 260 48.63 -10.04 8.65
C ASN A 260 48.61 -8.61 9.21
N GLY A 261 47.63 -8.27 10.08
CA GLY A 261 47.46 -6.93 10.66
C GLY A 261 46.95 -5.87 9.68
N ARG A 262 46.42 -6.26 8.52
CA ARG A 262 45.72 -5.36 7.59
C ARG A 262 44.23 -5.43 7.84
N TYR A 263 43.54 -4.37 7.49
CA TYR A 263 42.09 -4.28 7.58
C TYR A 263 41.44 -4.41 6.22
N GLU A 264 40.24 -4.96 6.18
CA GLU A 264 39.33 -4.94 5.05
C GLU A 264 37.95 -4.52 5.53
N ILE A 265 37.20 -3.83 4.66
CA ILE A 265 35.79 -3.55 4.86
C ILE A 265 35.03 -4.58 4.02
N VAL A 266 34.19 -5.35 4.67
CA VAL A 266 33.31 -6.36 4.05
C VAL A 266 31.90 -5.80 3.97
N ILE A 267 31.40 -5.56 2.76
CA ILE A 267 30.03 -5.08 2.52
C ILE A 267 29.19 -6.30 2.16
N THR A 268 28.15 -6.54 2.95
CA THR A 268 27.23 -7.69 2.78
C THR A 268 25.86 -7.31 2.30
N GLU A 269 25.46 -6.04 2.47
CA GLU A 269 24.17 -5.51 2.01
C GLU A 269 24.38 -4.10 1.44
N ILE A 270 23.64 -3.76 0.40
CA ILE A 270 23.62 -2.40 -0.18
C ILE A 270 22.22 -1.79 -0.04
N PRO A 271 22.10 -0.47 -0.05
CA PRO A 271 20.79 0.19 0.04
C PRO A 271 19.84 -0.24 -1.07
N TYR A 272 18.55 -0.24 -0.75
CA TYR A 272 17.50 -0.61 -1.68
C TYR A 272 17.55 0.24 -2.96
N MET A 273 17.36 -0.40 -4.12
CA MET A 273 17.41 0.21 -5.45
C MET A 273 18.80 0.71 -5.90
N VAL A 274 19.85 0.46 -5.14
CA VAL A 274 21.22 0.77 -5.56
C VAL A 274 21.74 -0.35 -6.46
N ASN A 275 22.35 0.04 -7.58
CA ASN A 275 23.02 -0.87 -8.51
C ASN A 275 24.43 -1.17 -8.00
N LYS A 276 24.75 -2.46 -7.78
CA LYS A 276 26.02 -2.88 -7.21
C LYS A 276 27.21 -2.50 -8.10
N THR A 277 27.12 -2.74 -9.40
CA THR A 277 28.22 -2.44 -10.35
C THR A 277 28.52 -0.94 -10.36
N ARG A 278 27.49 -0.08 -10.45
CA ARG A 278 27.69 1.37 -10.41
C ARG A 278 28.26 1.86 -9.08
N LEU A 279 27.90 1.22 -7.98
CA LEU A 279 28.49 1.52 -6.67
C LEU A 279 29.99 1.23 -6.67
N LEU A 280 30.41 0.06 -7.18
CA LEU A 280 31.81 -0.34 -7.29
C LEU A 280 32.60 0.61 -8.22
N GLU A 281 32.04 0.93 -9.38
CA GLU A 281 32.63 1.90 -10.33
C GLU A 281 32.83 3.26 -9.65
N SER A 282 31.82 3.77 -8.94
CA SER A 282 31.88 5.03 -8.21
C SER A 282 32.98 5.02 -7.13
N ILE A 283 33.14 3.92 -6.39
CA ILE A 283 34.22 3.79 -5.42
C ILE A 283 35.58 3.83 -6.13
N GLY A 284 35.74 3.10 -7.24
CA GLY A 284 36.95 3.07 -8.04
C GLY A 284 37.34 4.46 -8.58
N ASP A 285 36.38 5.21 -9.06
CA ASP A 285 36.60 6.57 -9.57
C ASP A 285 37.00 7.55 -8.46
N LEU A 286 36.35 7.49 -7.28
CA LEU A 286 36.72 8.29 -6.13
C LEU A 286 38.13 8.01 -5.62
N VAL A 287 38.62 6.77 -5.75
CA VAL A 287 40.00 6.39 -5.43
C VAL A 287 40.98 6.96 -6.46
N LYS A 288 40.66 6.86 -7.77
CA LYS A 288 41.49 7.42 -8.86
C LYS A 288 41.60 8.95 -8.72
N ASP A 289 40.50 9.61 -8.38
CA ASP A 289 40.43 11.08 -8.18
C ASP A 289 41.03 11.54 -6.86
N LYS A 290 41.57 10.61 -6.04
CA LYS A 290 42.15 10.86 -4.72
C LYS A 290 41.17 11.54 -3.72
N ARG A 291 39.87 11.37 -3.93
CA ARG A 291 38.84 11.86 -2.99
C ARG A 291 38.64 10.91 -1.82
N ILE A 292 38.90 9.61 -2.02
CA ILE A 292 39.00 8.62 -0.97
C ILE A 292 40.41 8.05 -1.04
N GLU A 293 41.17 8.25 0.01
CA GLU A 293 42.50 7.67 0.17
C GLU A 293 42.46 6.49 1.16
N GLY A 294 43.42 5.59 1.04
CA GLY A 294 43.52 4.46 2.00
C GLY A 294 42.95 3.13 1.47
N ILE A 295 42.32 3.08 0.31
CA ILE A 295 41.91 1.86 -0.36
C ILE A 295 43.08 1.31 -1.19
N SER A 296 43.43 0.04 -1.04
CA SER A 296 44.44 -0.66 -1.84
C SER A 296 43.86 -1.49 -2.96
N ASP A 297 42.69 -2.11 -2.74
CA ASP A 297 42.03 -2.97 -3.72
C ASP A 297 40.53 -3.04 -3.44
N LEU A 298 39.75 -3.37 -4.50
CA LEU A 298 38.29 -3.48 -4.45
C LEU A 298 37.88 -4.73 -5.23
N ASN A 299 37.31 -5.71 -4.53
CA ASN A 299 36.94 -6.99 -5.09
C ASN A 299 35.48 -7.34 -4.86
N ASP A 300 34.78 -7.79 -5.88
CA ASP A 300 33.45 -8.38 -5.76
C ASP A 300 33.55 -9.92 -5.70
N LEU A 301 33.21 -10.47 -4.55
CA LEU A 301 33.19 -11.92 -4.28
C LEU A 301 31.75 -12.44 -4.12
N SER A 302 30.76 -11.69 -4.58
CA SER A 302 29.36 -12.08 -4.53
C SER A 302 29.10 -13.33 -5.36
N SER A 303 28.34 -14.26 -4.81
CA SER A 303 27.91 -15.45 -5.53
C SER A 303 26.60 -15.99 -4.95
N SER A 304 25.93 -16.90 -5.65
CA SER A 304 24.73 -17.58 -5.16
C SER A 304 24.97 -18.39 -3.87
N ARG A 305 26.21 -18.75 -3.56
CA ARG A 305 26.58 -19.51 -2.35
C ARG A 305 26.92 -18.60 -1.16
N THR A 306 27.61 -17.49 -1.43
CA THR A 306 28.11 -16.57 -0.38
C THR A 306 27.17 -15.41 -0.14
N GLY A 307 26.15 -15.22 -0.98
CA GLY A 307 25.36 -14.01 -1.00
C GLY A 307 26.18 -12.82 -1.49
N MET A 308 25.74 -11.62 -1.20
CA MET A 308 26.48 -10.40 -1.52
C MET A 308 27.72 -10.27 -0.64
N LYS A 309 28.87 -10.06 -1.27
CA LYS A 309 30.15 -9.90 -0.58
C LYS A 309 31.11 -9.04 -1.40
N ILE A 310 31.24 -7.78 -1.03
CA ILE A 310 32.20 -6.84 -1.61
C ILE A 310 33.33 -6.63 -0.57
N LEU A 311 34.56 -6.76 -1.03
CA LEU A 311 35.76 -6.54 -0.19
C LEU A 311 36.45 -5.25 -0.62
N VAL A 312 36.62 -4.33 0.33
CA VAL A 312 37.44 -3.13 0.19
C VAL A 312 38.70 -3.32 1.03
N GLU A 313 39.84 -3.56 0.41
CA GLU A 313 41.12 -3.74 1.09
C GLU A 313 41.71 -2.39 1.50
N ILE A 314 42.12 -2.27 2.75
CA ILE A 314 42.65 -1.03 3.32
C ILE A 314 44.19 -1.06 3.34
N LYS A 315 44.81 0.06 2.95
CA LYS A 315 46.25 0.26 3.07
C LYS A 315 46.70 0.19 4.54
N LYS A 316 47.92 -0.28 4.77
CA LYS A 316 48.46 -0.50 6.12
C LYS A 316 48.40 0.74 7.02
N ASP A 317 48.60 1.92 6.44
CA ASP A 317 48.72 3.19 7.16
C ASP A 317 47.40 3.96 7.21
N ALA A 318 46.29 3.41 6.67
CA ALA A 318 45.00 4.06 6.65
C ALA A 318 44.07 3.57 7.77
N ASN A 319 43.29 4.50 8.32
CA ASN A 319 42.28 4.17 9.33
C ASN A 319 41.02 3.63 8.64
N PRO A 320 40.61 2.35 8.87
CA PRO A 320 39.48 1.75 8.19
C PRO A 320 38.15 2.43 8.51
N GLN A 321 38.01 2.99 9.73
CA GLN A 321 36.78 3.70 10.11
C GLN A 321 36.62 5.02 9.33
N VAL A 322 37.71 5.73 9.07
CA VAL A 322 37.70 6.96 8.27
C VAL A 322 37.31 6.65 6.83
N VAL A 323 37.88 5.56 6.26
CA VAL A 323 37.55 5.12 4.90
C VAL A 323 36.07 4.71 4.82
N LEU A 324 35.56 3.95 5.78
CA LEU A 324 34.15 3.56 5.82
C LEU A 324 33.22 4.78 5.89
N ASN A 325 33.56 5.77 6.73
CA ASN A 325 32.78 7.02 6.82
C ASN A 325 32.81 7.82 5.51
N GLN A 326 33.95 7.81 4.81
CA GLN A 326 34.06 8.44 3.48
C GLN A 326 33.23 7.70 2.43
N LEU A 327 33.19 6.36 2.45
CA LEU A 327 32.33 5.55 1.59
C LEU A 327 30.85 5.90 1.81
N TYR A 328 30.38 5.99 3.05
CA TYR A 328 29.01 6.42 3.35
C TYR A 328 28.72 7.85 2.89
N ARG A 329 29.68 8.74 2.94
CA ARG A 329 29.48 10.16 2.60
C ARG A 329 29.50 10.42 1.10
N TYR A 330 30.33 9.73 0.34
CA TYR A 330 30.59 10.04 -1.06
C TYR A 330 30.02 9.05 -2.06
N THR A 331 29.46 7.93 -1.60
CA THR A 331 28.90 6.89 -2.46
C THR A 331 27.47 6.55 -2.06
N GLN A 332 26.78 5.78 -2.92
CA GLN A 332 25.45 5.23 -2.61
C GLN A 332 25.47 4.07 -1.61
N LEU A 333 26.59 3.81 -0.92
CA LEU A 333 26.59 2.92 0.24
C LEU A 333 25.73 3.46 1.39
N GLN A 334 25.49 4.77 1.40
CA GLN A 334 24.41 5.42 2.13
C GLN A 334 23.60 6.25 1.16
N ASP A 335 22.28 6.06 1.16
CA ASP A 335 21.38 6.82 0.31
C ASP A 335 20.14 7.27 1.10
N THR A 336 19.39 8.22 0.54
CA THR A 336 18.16 8.74 1.14
C THR A 336 16.95 8.29 0.35
N VAL A 337 16.10 7.51 0.99
CA VAL A 337 14.80 7.11 0.45
C VAL A 337 13.78 8.20 0.76
N GLY A 338 13.33 8.92 -0.26
CA GLY A 338 12.24 9.90 -0.13
C GLY A 338 10.90 9.17 -0.13
N VAL A 339 10.20 9.16 1.00
CA VAL A 339 8.89 8.51 1.12
C VAL A 339 7.79 9.47 0.68
N ILE A 340 6.91 9.00 -0.19
CA ILE A 340 5.68 9.70 -0.62
C ILE A 340 4.58 8.64 -0.67
N MET A 341 3.71 8.64 0.34
CA MET A 341 2.63 7.67 0.49
C MET A 341 1.39 8.12 -0.29
N LEU A 342 1.54 8.24 -1.60
CA LEU A 342 0.49 8.64 -2.54
C LEU A 342 -0.12 7.38 -3.19
N ALA A 343 -1.44 7.21 -3.09
CA ALA A 343 -2.17 6.15 -3.77
C ALA A 343 -3.56 6.65 -4.20
N LEU A 344 -4.23 5.90 -5.04
CA LEU A 344 -5.62 6.15 -5.44
C LEU A 344 -6.56 5.65 -4.35
N ASP A 345 -7.46 6.52 -3.91
CA ASP A 345 -8.58 6.22 -3.03
C ASP A 345 -9.86 6.56 -3.81
N ASP A 346 -10.57 5.53 -4.28
CA ASP A 346 -11.70 5.64 -5.20
C ASP A 346 -11.39 6.51 -6.44
N GLY A 347 -10.25 6.22 -7.10
CA GLY A 347 -9.80 6.93 -8.30
C GLY A 347 -9.22 8.33 -8.05
N VAL A 348 -9.20 8.82 -6.81
CA VAL A 348 -8.65 10.12 -6.44
C VAL A 348 -7.25 9.96 -5.84
N PRO A 349 -6.21 10.61 -6.39
CA PRO A 349 -4.87 10.54 -5.81
C PRO A 349 -4.80 11.30 -4.48
N LYS A 350 -4.41 10.61 -3.40
CA LYS A 350 -4.30 11.16 -2.06
C LYS A 350 -2.98 10.77 -1.41
N ILE A 351 -2.33 11.72 -0.73
CA ILE A 351 -1.24 11.42 0.19
C ILE A 351 -1.87 11.05 1.52
N MET A 352 -1.54 9.88 2.03
CA MET A 352 -2.19 9.30 3.20
C MET A 352 -1.17 9.00 4.30
N SER A 353 -1.60 9.12 5.56
CA SER A 353 -0.85 8.60 6.71
C SER A 353 -0.87 7.07 6.71
N LEU A 354 0.01 6.45 7.50
CA LEU A 354 0.01 5.00 7.69
C LEU A 354 -1.36 4.50 8.17
N LYS A 355 -1.92 5.13 9.22
CA LYS A 355 -3.25 4.77 9.78
C LYS A 355 -4.33 4.83 8.71
N THR A 356 -4.34 5.88 7.89
CA THR A 356 -5.35 6.04 6.83
C THR A 356 -5.25 4.95 5.78
N MET A 357 -4.03 4.59 5.33
CA MET A 357 -3.85 3.48 4.37
C MET A 357 -4.32 2.15 4.93
N MET A 358 -3.99 1.87 6.19
CA MET A 358 -4.44 0.65 6.88
C MET A 358 -5.96 0.60 7.00
N GLN A 359 -6.59 1.72 7.39
CA GLN A 359 -8.05 1.81 7.50
C GLN A 359 -8.73 1.55 6.16
N ARG A 360 -8.26 2.16 5.05
CA ARG A 360 -8.83 1.94 3.70
C ARG A 360 -8.73 0.48 3.26
N TYR A 361 -7.62 -0.17 3.56
CA TYR A 361 -7.47 -1.60 3.31
C TYR A 361 -8.45 -2.44 4.14
N LEU A 362 -8.59 -2.15 5.44
CA LEU A 362 -9.54 -2.86 6.31
C LEU A 362 -11.00 -2.64 5.89
N ASP A 363 -11.38 -1.42 5.55
CA ASP A 363 -12.71 -1.10 5.02
C ASP A 363 -13.01 -1.90 3.75
N PHE A 364 -12.02 -2.06 2.88
CA PHE A 364 -12.14 -2.87 1.68
C PHE A 364 -12.27 -4.37 2.00
N GLN A 365 -11.44 -4.91 2.91
CA GLN A 365 -11.54 -6.31 3.32
C GLN A 365 -12.89 -6.62 3.98
N PHE A 366 -13.42 -5.70 4.75
CA PHE A 366 -14.77 -5.79 5.30
C PHE A 366 -15.82 -5.97 4.19
N GLN A 367 -15.74 -5.17 3.13
CA GLN A 367 -16.64 -5.28 1.97
C GLN A 367 -16.47 -6.61 1.22
N VAL A 368 -15.22 -7.05 1.00
CA VAL A 368 -14.90 -8.32 0.35
C VAL A 368 -15.52 -9.50 1.12
N ILE A 369 -15.38 -9.54 2.44
CA ILE A 369 -15.95 -10.61 3.28
C ILE A 369 -17.48 -10.59 3.22
N ARG A 370 -18.11 -9.43 3.31
CA ARG A 370 -19.58 -9.32 3.21
C ARG A 370 -20.11 -9.75 1.85
N ARG A 371 -19.47 -9.33 0.76
CA ARG A 371 -19.86 -9.74 -0.61
C ARG A 371 -19.68 -11.25 -0.81
N ARG A 372 -18.54 -11.81 -0.39
CA ARG A 372 -18.30 -13.26 -0.37
C ARG A 372 -19.40 -14.00 0.39
N THR A 373 -19.71 -13.55 1.60
CA THR A 373 -20.70 -14.19 2.46
C THR A 373 -22.11 -14.11 1.87
N ALA A 374 -22.47 -12.96 1.25
CA ALA A 374 -23.75 -12.82 0.57
C ALA A 374 -23.87 -13.77 -0.64
N TYR A 375 -22.80 -13.93 -1.41
CA TYR A 375 -22.75 -14.89 -2.52
C TYR A 375 -22.91 -16.33 -2.01
N GLU A 376 -22.17 -16.72 -0.97
CA GLU A 376 -22.26 -18.06 -0.38
C GLU A 376 -23.61 -18.32 0.26
N LEU A 377 -24.19 -17.31 0.93
CA LEU A 377 -25.55 -17.38 1.48
C LEU A 377 -26.58 -17.68 0.39
N LYS A 378 -26.55 -16.92 -0.70
CA LYS A 378 -27.45 -17.11 -1.83
C LYS A 378 -27.30 -18.53 -2.41
N LYS A 379 -26.07 -18.95 -2.67
CA LYS A 379 -25.79 -20.29 -3.20
C LYS A 379 -26.26 -21.40 -2.27
N ALA A 380 -26.10 -21.23 -0.96
CA ALA A 380 -26.56 -22.18 0.05
C ALA A 380 -28.09 -22.22 0.11
N GLN A 381 -28.76 -21.08 0.04
CA GLN A 381 -30.24 -21.00 -0.01
C GLN A 381 -30.80 -21.62 -1.30
N ASP A 382 -30.21 -21.35 -2.46
CA ASP A 382 -30.61 -21.96 -3.72
C ASP A 382 -30.46 -23.51 -3.66
N ARG A 383 -29.41 -23.99 -3.01
CA ARG A 383 -29.18 -25.42 -2.82
C ARG A 383 -30.15 -26.05 -1.81
N GLU A 384 -30.39 -25.37 -0.68
CA GLU A 384 -31.37 -25.78 0.33
C GLU A 384 -32.75 -25.94 -0.31
N HIS A 385 -33.19 -24.95 -1.08
CA HIS A 385 -34.48 -24.94 -1.76
C HIS A 385 -34.67 -26.12 -2.72
N ILE A 386 -33.62 -26.48 -3.49
CA ILE A 386 -33.62 -27.64 -4.35
C ILE A 386 -33.72 -28.95 -3.53
N LEU A 387 -32.97 -29.06 -2.44
CA LEU A 387 -32.97 -30.27 -1.59
C LEU A 387 -34.28 -30.43 -0.85
N GLU A 388 -34.94 -29.35 -0.42
CA GLU A 388 -36.28 -29.41 0.17
C GLU A 388 -37.31 -29.96 -0.82
N GLY A 389 -37.24 -29.51 -2.09
CA GLY A 389 -38.04 -30.08 -3.17
C GLY A 389 -37.78 -31.56 -3.39
N LEU A 390 -36.52 -31.97 -3.44
CA LEU A 390 -36.14 -33.37 -3.57
C LEU A 390 -36.60 -34.23 -2.37
N ARG A 391 -36.48 -33.70 -1.15
CA ARG A 391 -36.94 -34.37 0.07
C ARG A 391 -38.46 -34.60 0.05
N LYS A 392 -39.24 -33.56 -0.32
CA LYS A 392 -40.69 -33.66 -0.54
C LYS A 392 -41.04 -34.68 -1.64
N ALA A 393 -40.27 -34.66 -2.74
CA ALA A 393 -40.49 -35.57 -3.88
C ALA A 393 -40.28 -37.04 -3.54
N VAL A 394 -39.35 -37.35 -2.64
CA VAL A 394 -39.10 -38.74 -2.19
C VAL A 394 -40.32 -39.31 -1.46
N ASP A 395 -41.02 -38.52 -0.65
CA ASP A 395 -42.21 -38.96 0.09
C ASP A 395 -43.40 -39.30 -0.83
N ILE A 396 -43.45 -38.68 -2.04
CA ILE A 396 -44.52 -38.86 -3.03
C ILE A 396 -44.00 -39.43 -4.36
N VAL A 397 -42.92 -40.20 -4.30
CA VAL A 397 -42.17 -40.62 -5.50
C VAL A 397 -43.00 -41.47 -6.46
N ASP A 398 -43.87 -42.35 -5.94
CA ASP A 398 -44.73 -43.20 -6.78
C ASP A 398 -45.73 -42.37 -7.60
N GLU A 399 -46.26 -41.31 -7.01
CA GLU A 399 -47.16 -40.41 -7.70
C GLU A 399 -46.43 -39.56 -8.78
N ILE A 400 -45.21 -39.13 -8.49
CA ILE A 400 -44.33 -38.44 -9.43
C ILE A 400 -44.01 -39.34 -10.63
N ILE A 401 -43.61 -40.61 -10.37
CA ILE A 401 -43.33 -41.56 -11.43
C ILE A 401 -44.58 -41.83 -12.28
N ALA A 402 -45.76 -41.99 -11.67
CA ALA A 402 -47.01 -42.18 -12.39
C ALA A 402 -47.34 -40.97 -13.28
N THR A 403 -47.12 -39.75 -12.80
CA THR A 403 -47.33 -38.50 -13.54
C THR A 403 -46.39 -38.37 -14.73
N ILE A 404 -45.09 -38.63 -14.54
CA ILE A 404 -44.10 -38.61 -15.62
C ILE A 404 -44.44 -39.65 -16.70
N ARG A 405 -44.85 -40.87 -16.31
CA ARG A 405 -45.24 -41.94 -17.27
C ARG A 405 -46.50 -41.62 -18.04
N ALA A 406 -47.42 -40.81 -17.51
CA ALA A 406 -48.63 -40.37 -18.18
C ALA A 406 -48.37 -39.32 -19.25
N CYS A 407 -47.28 -38.58 -19.18
CA CYS A 407 -46.86 -37.59 -20.14
C CYS A 407 -46.44 -38.26 -21.46
N LYS A 408 -47.01 -37.78 -22.59
CA LYS A 408 -46.68 -38.27 -23.94
C LYS A 408 -45.55 -37.48 -24.61
N GLY A 409 -45.25 -36.33 -24.08
CA GLY A 409 -44.17 -35.45 -24.53
C GLY A 409 -42.85 -35.72 -23.79
N GLY A 410 -41.84 -34.90 -24.06
CA GLY A 410 -40.53 -35.06 -23.49
C GLY A 410 -40.38 -34.45 -22.10
N PHE A 411 -39.12 -34.15 -21.76
CA PHE A 411 -38.70 -33.58 -20.49
C PHE A 411 -39.46 -32.33 -20.02
N ALA A 412 -39.75 -31.39 -20.96
CA ALA A 412 -40.47 -30.15 -20.67
C ALA A 412 -41.91 -30.37 -20.22
N GLU A 413 -42.62 -31.34 -20.83
CA GLU A 413 -43.99 -31.67 -20.46
C GLU A 413 -44.05 -32.37 -19.09
N ALA A 414 -43.10 -33.27 -18.82
CA ALA A 414 -42.98 -33.94 -17.52
C ALA A 414 -42.71 -32.92 -16.40
N LYS A 415 -41.82 -31.93 -16.66
CA LYS A 415 -41.52 -30.84 -15.73
C LYS A 415 -42.76 -30.00 -15.44
N ALA A 416 -43.51 -29.56 -16.49
CA ALA A 416 -44.71 -28.78 -16.33
C ALA A 416 -45.80 -29.53 -15.54
N ALA A 417 -46.00 -30.83 -15.83
CA ALA A 417 -46.96 -31.66 -15.13
C ALA A 417 -46.65 -31.85 -13.63
N ILE A 418 -45.35 -31.95 -13.27
CA ILE A 418 -44.92 -31.98 -11.89
C ILE A 418 -45.19 -30.68 -11.18
N MET A 419 -44.87 -29.56 -11.82
CA MET A 419 -45.09 -28.21 -11.27
C MET A 419 -46.59 -28.01 -10.98
N GLU A 420 -47.44 -28.31 -11.95
CA GLU A 420 -48.89 -28.11 -11.84
C GLU A 420 -49.54 -29.00 -10.78
N ARG A 421 -49.12 -30.28 -10.69
CA ARG A 421 -49.77 -31.26 -9.82
C ARG A 421 -49.29 -31.23 -8.36
N PHE A 422 -48.03 -30.92 -8.11
CA PHE A 422 -47.41 -31.06 -6.79
C PHE A 422 -46.90 -29.75 -6.16
N ASP A 423 -47.16 -28.64 -6.83
CA ASP A 423 -46.76 -27.30 -6.38
C ASP A 423 -45.23 -27.19 -6.12
N PHE A 424 -44.46 -27.67 -7.11
CA PHE A 424 -43.01 -27.43 -7.19
C PHE A 424 -42.73 -26.29 -8.14
N ASP A 425 -41.73 -25.54 -7.83
CA ASP A 425 -41.25 -24.49 -8.76
C ASP A 425 -40.32 -25.04 -9.86
N ASP A 426 -39.89 -24.18 -10.76
CA ASP A 426 -39.09 -24.55 -11.92
C ASP A 426 -37.75 -25.21 -11.58
N PRO A 427 -36.90 -24.70 -10.66
CA PRO A 427 -35.66 -25.32 -10.22
C PRO A 427 -35.89 -26.68 -9.52
N GLN A 428 -36.91 -26.80 -8.67
CA GLN A 428 -37.24 -28.05 -7.97
C GLN A 428 -37.72 -29.10 -8.96
N ALA A 429 -38.65 -28.78 -9.84
CA ALA A 429 -39.17 -29.70 -10.84
C ALA A 429 -38.08 -30.16 -11.82
N ASP A 430 -37.18 -29.27 -12.23
CA ASP A 430 -36.01 -29.62 -13.05
C ASP A 430 -35.11 -30.66 -12.36
N ALA A 431 -34.81 -30.45 -11.07
CA ALA A 431 -34.02 -31.37 -10.27
C ALA A 431 -34.72 -32.73 -10.07
N ILE A 432 -36.04 -32.74 -9.89
CA ILE A 432 -36.86 -33.96 -9.71
C ILE A 432 -36.88 -34.78 -10.99
N VAL A 433 -37.12 -34.17 -12.15
CA VAL A 433 -37.14 -34.91 -13.43
C VAL A 433 -35.78 -35.48 -13.80
N LYS A 434 -34.67 -34.81 -13.40
CA LYS A 434 -33.31 -35.31 -13.56
C LYS A 434 -32.87 -36.32 -12.50
N LEU A 435 -33.72 -36.65 -11.51
CA LEU A 435 -33.37 -37.51 -10.42
C LEU A 435 -33.11 -38.96 -10.91
N GLN A 436 -31.96 -39.50 -10.56
CA GLN A 436 -31.62 -40.89 -10.86
C GLN A 436 -32.33 -41.81 -9.87
N LEU A 437 -32.91 -42.90 -10.36
CA LEU A 437 -33.64 -43.90 -9.53
C LEU A 437 -32.80 -44.45 -8.35
N GLY A 438 -31.48 -44.57 -8.52
CA GLY A 438 -30.58 -45.00 -7.46
C GLY A 438 -30.54 -44.07 -6.23
N ARG A 439 -30.89 -42.80 -6.40
CA ARG A 439 -30.95 -41.80 -5.31
C ARG A 439 -32.20 -41.92 -4.44
N LEU A 440 -33.11 -42.79 -4.79
CA LEU A 440 -34.30 -43.13 -3.98
C LEU A 440 -33.99 -44.18 -2.89
N ALA A 441 -32.79 -44.72 -2.84
CA ALA A 441 -32.38 -45.65 -1.79
C ALA A 441 -32.33 -44.96 -0.42
N GLY A 442 -32.75 -45.67 0.64
CA GLY A 442 -32.86 -45.10 1.99
C GLY A 442 -31.57 -44.44 2.52
N LEU A 443 -30.40 -44.96 2.14
CA LEU A 443 -29.10 -44.33 2.47
C LEU A 443 -28.89 -42.96 1.79
N GLU A 444 -29.43 -42.75 0.60
CA GLU A 444 -29.31 -41.45 -0.11
C GLU A 444 -30.27 -40.41 0.48
N ILE A 445 -31.42 -40.82 1.00
CA ILE A 445 -32.34 -39.93 1.72
C ILE A 445 -31.69 -39.40 2.98
N LEU A 446 -30.99 -40.24 3.75
CA LEU A 446 -30.24 -39.80 4.94
C LEU A 446 -29.17 -38.78 4.58
N LYS A 447 -28.49 -38.91 3.43
CA LYS A 447 -27.51 -37.93 2.95
C LYS A 447 -28.16 -36.59 2.60
N ILE A 448 -29.36 -36.59 2.02
CA ILE A 448 -30.12 -35.36 1.74
C ILE A 448 -30.47 -34.65 3.05
N ASP A 449 -30.95 -35.38 4.05
CA ASP A 449 -31.29 -34.82 5.36
C ASP A 449 -30.06 -34.29 6.10
N GLU A 450 -28.91 -34.97 6.00
CA GLU A 450 -27.64 -34.51 6.54
C GLU A 450 -27.13 -33.25 5.83
N GLU A 451 -27.15 -33.20 4.48
CA GLU A 451 -26.78 -32.05 3.69
C GLU A 451 -27.67 -30.83 4.00
N LEU A 452 -28.99 -31.03 4.14
CA LEU A 452 -29.93 -30.00 4.58
C LEU A 452 -29.58 -29.43 5.96
N GLY A 453 -29.26 -30.33 6.91
CA GLY A 453 -28.83 -29.90 8.26
C GLY A 453 -27.56 -29.02 8.21
N GLN A 454 -26.56 -29.43 7.44
CA GLN A 454 -25.32 -28.67 7.28
C GLN A 454 -25.56 -27.33 6.57
N LEU A 455 -26.39 -27.31 5.52
CA LEU A 455 -26.73 -26.08 4.80
C LEU A 455 -27.45 -25.08 5.69
N ARG A 456 -28.44 -25.55 6.49
CA ARG A 456 -29.19 -24.67 7.42
C ARG A 456 -28.26 -24.03 8.46
N ALA A 457 -27.34 -24.82 9.03
CA ALA A 457 -26.34 -24.29 9.96
C ALA A 457 -25.43 -23.26 9.28
N SER A 458 -25.00 -23.52 8.03
CA SER A 458 -24.19 -22.59 7.25
C SER A 458 -24.95 -21.29 6.92
N ILE A 459 -26.23 -21.41 6.53
CA ILE A 459 -27.11 -20.24 6.24
C ILE A 459 -27.30 -19.36 7.48
N GLU A 460 -27.49 -19.98 8.65
CA GLU A 460 -27.60 -19.25 9.91
C GLU A 460 -26.31 -18.49 10.23
N ASN A 461 -25.15 -19.16 10.09
CA ASN A 461 -23.85 -18.54 10.27
C ASN A 461 -23.61 -17.37 9.27
N TYR A 462 -23.95 -17.57 7.98
CA TYR A 462 -23.81 -16.48 6.99
C TYR A 462 -24.72 -15.28 7.29
N LYS A 463 -25.93 -15.52 7.77
CA LYS A 463 -26.84 -14.44 8.21
C LYS A 463 -26.27 -13.71 9.43
N ASP A 464 -25.68 -14.43 10.39
CA ASP A 464 -25.03 -13.81 11.54
C ASP A 464 -23.85 -12.94 11.11
N ILE A 465 -22.94 -13.43 10.27
CA ILE A 465 -21.81 -12.65 9.73
C ILE A 465 -22.30 -11.34 9.04
N LEU A 466 -23.38 -11.44 8.24
CA LEU A 466 -23.91 -10.26 7.52
C LEU A 466 -24.62 -9.26 8.42
N SER A 467 -25.17 -9.70 9.54
CA SER A 467 -25.89 -8.85 10.50
C SER A 467 -25.00 -8.27 11.59
N ASN A 468 -23.79 -8.83 11.80
CA ASN A 468 -22.87 -8.47 12.87
C ASN A 468 -21.51 -8.00 12.30
N ASP A 469 -21.30 -6.69 12.27
CA ASP A 469 -20.07 -6.09 11.75
C ASP A 469 -18.82 -6.53 12.54
N ALA A 470 -18.96 -6.72 13.85
CA ALA A 470 -17.85 -7.20 14.69
C ALA A 470 -17.44 -8.63 14.29
N HIS A 471 -18.40 -9.50 13.97
CA HIS A 471 -18.10 -10.86 13.49
C HIS A 471 -17.39 -10.81 12.12
N THR A 472 -17.81 -9.93 11.21
CA THR A 472 -17.13 -9.73 9.94
C THR A 472 -15.67 -9.29 10.14
N MET A 473 -15.40 -8.35 11.05
CA MET A 473 -14.04 -7.90 11.37
C MET A 473 -13.18 -8.98 12.04
N GLU A 474 -13.77 -9.86 12.85
CA GLU A 474 -13.06 -11.01 13.45
C GLU A 474 -12.61 -12.02 12.37
N ILE A 475 -13.40 -12.18 11.30
CA ILE A 475 -12.99 -12.99 10.15
C ILE A 475 -11.80 -12.34 9.43
N VAL A 476 -11.82 -11.02 9.21
CA VAL A 476 -10.67 -10.29 8.63
C VAL A 476 -9.43 -10.50 9.48
N LYS A 477 -9.54 -10.39 10.80
CA LYS A 477 -8.44 -10.60 11.75
C LYS A 477 -7.88 -12.02 11.68
N THR A 478 -8.77 -13.02 11.62
CA THR A 478 -8.41 -14.43 11.49
C THR A 478 -7.68 -14.70 10.16
N ASP A 479 -8.19 -14.18 9.05
CA ASP A 479 -7.61 -14.33 7.73
C ASP A 479 -6.20 -13.69 7.65
N LEU A 480 -6.04 -12.48 8.21
CA LEU A 480 -4.74 -11.79 8.28
C LEU A 480 -3.74 -12.54 9.16
N THR A 481 -4.18 -13.08 10.30
CA THR A 481 -3.32 -13.88 11.20
C THR A 481 -2.82 -15.13 10.47
N ALA A 482 -3.71 -15.86 9.82
CA ALA A 482 -3.34 -17.05 9.06
C ALA A 482 -2.35 -16.75 7.92
N LEU A 483 -2.46 -15.59 7.29
CA LEU A 483 -1.51 -15.13 6.28
C LEU A 483 -0.13 -14.82 6.88
N ALA A 484 -0.09 -14.12 8.02
CA ALA A 484 1.16 -13.81 8.71
C ALA A 484 1.88 -15.07 9.18
N ASP A 485 1.14 -16.07 9.65
CA ASP A 485 1.70 -17.35 10.07
C ASP A 485 2.24 -18.17 8.88
N LYS A 486 1.55 -18.13 7.74
CA LYS A 486 1.89 -18.92 6.55
C LYS A 486 3.05 -18.32 5.74
N TYR A 487 3.11 -16.99 5.60
CA TYR A 487 4.03 -16.30 4.70
C TYR A 487 4.97 -15.32 5.40
N GLY A 488 4.75 -15.02 6.67
CA GLY A 488 5.57 -14.07 7.41
C GLY A 488 6.96 -14.61 7.67
N ASP A 489 7.96 -13.76 7.49
CA ASP A 489 9.37 -14.00 7.76
C ASP A 489 9.95 -12.93 8.71
N ASP A 490 11.20 -13.04 9.04
CA ASP A 490 11.87 -12.10 9.93
C ASP A 490 12.23 -10.80 9.17
N ARG A 491 12.33 -9.71 9.93
CA ARG A 491 12.77 -8.42 9.41
C ARG A 491 14.20 -8.53 8.87
N ARG A 492 14.44 -7.97 7.69
CA ARG A 492 15.74 -7.91 7.03
C ARG A 492 16.50 -6.61 7.35
N THR A 493 15.78 -5.48 7.35
CA THR A 493 16.36 -4.14 7.58
C THR A 493 16.43 -3.82 9.07
N SER A 494 17.61 -3.52 9.59
CA SER A 494 17.77 -3.06 10.97
C SER A 494 17.52 -1.55 11.07
N ILE A 495 17.14 -1.09 12.27
CA ILE A 495 16.91 0.33 12.55
C ILE A 495 17.84 0.71 13.72
N GLU A 496 18.76 1.63 13.48
CA GLU A 496 19.70 2.11 14.48
C GLU A 496 19.37 3.54 14.91
N ALA A 497 19.50 3.79 16.21
CA ALA A 497 19.38 5.15 16.72
C ALA A 497 20.66 5.93 16.37
N VAL A 498 20.52 7.10 15.78
CA VAL A 498 21.65 8.01 15.55
C VAL A 498 21.88 8.81 16.83
N SER A 499 23.12 8.81 17.33
CA SER A 499 23.51 9.66 18.46
C SER A 499 23.32 11.14 18.07
N GLY A 500 22.27 11.76 18.57
CA GLY A 500 21.85 13.12 18.22
C GLY A 500 20.45 13.24 17.64
N GLU A 501 19.82 12.15 17.19
CA GLU A 501 18.39 12.03 16.91
C GLU A 501 17.62 11.42 18.10
N VAL A 502 17.83 11.95 19.28
CA VAL A 502 16.68 12.03 20.20
C VAL A 502 15.86 13.15 19.60
N ASP A 503 14.72 12.83 19.01
CA ASP A 503 13.79 13.87 18.55
C ASP A 503 13.62 14.77 19.77
N ILE A 504 14.02 16.04 19.65
CA ILE A 504 13.82 17.01 20.74
C ILE A 504 12.34 16.97 21.16
N GLU A 505 11.48 16.64 20.22
CA GLU A 505 10.05 16.45 20.40
C GLU A 505 9.70 15.26 21.33
N ASP A 506 10.45 14.14 21.26
CA ASP A 506 10.25 12.97 22.14
C ASP A 506 10.73 13.21 23.59
N LEU A 507 11.57 14.21 23.81
CA LEU A 507 12.03 14.63 25.14
C LEU A 507 11.16 15.73 25.75
N ILE A 508 10.28 16.34 24.97
CA ILE A 508 9.42 17.42 25.40
C ILE A 508 8.02 16.84 25.60
N PRO A 509 7.49 16.89 26.83
CA PRO A 509 6.13 16.44 27.07
C PRO A 509 5.14 17.25 26.23
N GLU A 510 4.16 16.56 25.66
CA GLU A 510 3.05 17.20 24.99
C GLU A 510 2.16 17.87 26.02
N GLU A 511 2.15 19.19 26.04
CA GLU A 511 1.40 20.00 27.00
C GLU A 511 0.56 21.04 26.28
N THR A 512 -0.64 21.27 26.77
CA THR A 512 -1.46 22.39 26.31
C THR A 512 -0.94 23.69 26.91
N CYS A 513 -0.57 24.63 26.06
CA CYS A 513 0.00 25.92 26.46
C CYS A 513 -0.82 27.09 25.92
N VAL A 514 -0.73 28.20 26.62
CA VAL A 514 -1.19 29.53 26.18
C VAL A 514 -0.02 30.24 25.52
N PHE A 515 -0.14 30.57 24.24
CA PHE A 515 0.80 31.37 23.50
C PHE A 515 0.33 32.82 23.50
N THR A 516 1.26 33.74 23.76
CA THR A 516 0.96 35.17 23.87
C THR A 516 1.97 35.93 23.02
N LEU A 517 1.48 36.74 22.07
CA LEU A 517 2.29 37.66 21.25
C LEU A 517 1.90 39.09 21.56
N THR A 518 2.89 39.97 21.75
CA THR A 518 2.65 41.40 21.96
C THR A 518 2.89 42.19 20.65
N HIS A 519 2.34 43.40 20.61
CA HIS A 519 2.49 44.35 19.50
C HIS A 519 3.96 44.68 19.16
N GLU A 520 4.84 44.75 20.14
CA GLU A 520 6.28 44.92 19.95
C GLU A 520 7.01 43.62 19.58
N GLY A 521 6.30 42.49 19.38
CA GLY A 521 6.86 41.21 18.94
C GLY A 521 7.49 40.37 20.04
N TYR A 522 7.10 40.52 21.29
CA TYR A 522 7.50 39.60 22.37
C TYR A 522 6.55 38.41 22.43
N ILE A 523 7.11 37.19 22.40
CA ILE A 523 6.34 35.95 22.43
C ILE A 523 6.79 35.07 23.59
N LYS A 524 5.82 34.35 24.18
CA LYS A 524 6.05 33.30 25.16
C LYS A 524 4.99 32.21 25.08
N ARG A 525 5.27 31.06 25.65
CA ARG A 525 4.29 30.03 26.02
C ARG A 525 4.19 29.90 27.53
N THR A 526 3.02 29.55 28.02
CA THR A 526 2.75 29.31 29.45
C THR A 526 1.81 28.14 29.57
N ALA A 527 2.09 27.16 30.44
CA ALA A 527 1.21 26.02 30.65
C ALA A 527 -0.21 26.47 31.08
N VAL A 528 -1.25 25.86 30.50
CA VAL A 528 -2.66 26.24 30.77
C VAL A 528 -2.99 26.13 32.25
N ASP A 529 -2.39 25.18 32.97
CA ASP A 529 -2.60 24.97 34.42
C ASP A 529 -2.20 26.17 35.29
N THR A 530 -1.38 27.08 34.72
CA THR A 530 -0.99 28.32 35.40
C THR A 530 -2.14 29.35 35.48
N TYR A 531 -3.21 29.14 34.69
CA TYR A 531 -4.38 29.99 34.65
C TYR A 531 -5.53 29.29 35.39
N SER A 532 -5.91 29.82 36.56
CA SER A 532 -7.07 29.33 37.31
C SER A 532 -8.38 29.99 36.87
N ALA A 533 -9.45 29.21 36.77
CA ALA A 533 -10.78 29.73 36.49
C ALA A 533 -11.24 30.70 37.58
N GLN A 534 -11.70 31.88 37.20
CA GLN A 534 -12.21 32.90 38.15
C GLN A 534 -13.71 32.77 38.36
N ASN A 535 -14.14 32.86 39.63
CA ASN A 535 -15.54 32.98 40.01
C ASN A 535 -16.04 34.44 39.83
N ARG A 536 -17.35 34.64 39.70
CA ARG A 536 -17.97 35.98 39.60
C ARG A 536 -17.51 36.89 40.74
N GLY A 537 -16.92 38.05 40.42
CA GLY A 537 -16.44 39.05 41.36
C GLY A 537 -14.92 39.03 41.65
N GLY A 538 -14.14 38.13 41.01
CA GLY A 538 -12.69 38.12 41.12
C GLY A 538 -12.01 39.25 40.34
N ARG A 539 -10.85 39.76 40.82
CA ARG A 539 -9.98 40.66 40.03
C ARG A 539 -9.31 39.89 38.92
N GLY A 540 -9.29 40.46 37.69
CA GLY A 540 -8.59 39.88 36.53
C GLY A 540 -7.14 39.52 36.85
N VAL A 541 -6.62 38.52 36.18
CA VAL A 541 -5.25 38.02 36.36
C VAL A 541 -4.36 38.61 35.27
N ALA A 542 -3.28 39.32 35.67
CA ALA A 542 -2.30 39.86 34.71
C ALA A 542 -1.60 38.72 33.98
N GLY A 543 -1.71 38.68 32.65
CA GLY A 543 -1.11 37.64 31.81
C GLY A 543 0.33 37.92 31.39
N MET A 544 0.82 39.15 31.46
CA MET A 544 2.17 39.53 31.01
C MET A 544 2.58 40.88 31.61
N THR A 545 3.88 41.07 31.85
CA THR A 545 4.46 42.38 32.16
C THR A 545 4.76 43.10 30.86
N GLN A 546 4.18 44.27 30.63
CA GLN A 546 4.28 45.04 29.42
C GLN A 546 5.19 46.25 29.62
N LYS A 547 5.81 46.76 28.54
CA LYS A 547 6.43 48.11 28.50
C LYS A 547 5.35 49.19 28.35
N ASP A 548 5.71 50.44 28.56
CA ASP A 548 4.78 51.57 28.63
C ASP A 548 3.93 51.82 27.36
N ASN A 549 4.26 51.20 26.21
CA ASN A 549 3.49 51.31 24.95
C ASN A 549 3.22 49.93 24.29
N ASP A 550 3.46 48.80 24.98
CA ASP A 550 3.24 47.47 24.46
C ASP A 550 1.93 46.86 25.01
N PHE A 551 1.24 46.08 24.21
CA PHE A 551 0.02 45.34 24.60
C PHE A 551 -0.04 43.96 23.99
N THR A 552 -0.79 43.05 24.57
CA THR A 552 -0.99 41.72 24.00
C THR A 552 -1.88 41.83 22.76
N GLU A 553 -1.34 41.46 21.64
CA GLU A 553 -2.03 41.51 20.35
C GLU A 553 -2.75 40.21 20.06
N GLU A 554 -2.10 39.08 20.30
CA GLU A 554 -2.69 37.77 20.11
C GLU A 554 -2.45 36.83 21.29
N LEU A 555 -3.47 36.01 21.58
CA LEU A 555 -3.42 34.97 22.58
C LEU A 555 -4.25 33.80 22.12
N PHE A 556 -3.66 32.60 22.05
CA PHE A 556 -4.37 31.37 21.73
C PHE A 556 -3.83 30.17 22.51
N VAL A 557 -4.60 29.10 22.52
CA VAL A 557 -4.25 27.83 23.19
C VAL A 557 -3.92 26.81 22.14
N GLY A 558 -2.79 26.10 22.30
CA GLY A 558 -2.34 25.05 21.42
C GLY A 558 -1.40 24.07 22.14
N SER A 559 -1.05 22.96 21.49
CA SER A 559 -0.10 21.99 22.02
C SER A 559 1.36 22.47 21.82
N THR A 560 2.26 22.07 22.72
CA THR A 560 3.71 22.22 22.51
C THR A 560 4.17 21.60 21.19
N HIS A 561 3.46 20.58 20.69
CA HIS A 561 3.77 19.87 19.46
C HIS A 561 3.08 20.41 18.21
N ASP A 562 2.19 21.41 18.34
CA ASP A 562 1.53 22.06 17.22
C ASP A 562 2.50 22.91 16.38
N TYR A 563 2.20 23.05 15.09
CA TYR A 563 2.87 24.00 14.23
C TYR A 563 2.23 25.37 14.33
N MET A 564 3.03 26.35 14.70
CA MET A 564 2.67 27.76 14.71
C MET A 564 3.08 28.40 13.41
N LEU A 565 2.17 29.10 12.77
CA LEU A 565 2.41 29.87 11.54
C LEU A 565 2.43 31.35 11.85
N PHE A 566 3.49 32.02 11.41
CA PHE A 566 3.68 33.47 11.59
C PHE A 566 3.65 34.14 10.22
N MET A 567 2.67 34.98 9.99
CA MET A 567 2.53 35.75 8.77
C MET A 567 3.11 37.15 8.96
N THR A 568 3.80 37.66 7.94
CA THR A 568 4.48 38.97 8.01
C THR A 568 3.88 39.97 7.05
N ASP A 569 4.15 41.27 7.33
CA ASP A 569 3.78 42.42 6.50
C ASP A 569 4.41 42.39 5.10
N LYS A 570 5.45 41.56 4.89
CA LYS A 570 6.08 41.33 3.58
C LYS A 570 5.54 40.12 2.83
N GLY A 571 4.41 39.50 3.32
CA GLY A 571 3.76 38.37 2.68
C GLY A 571 4.53 37.05 2.82
N ARG A 572 5.37 36.91 3.83
CA ARG A 572 6.08 35.67 4.15
C ARG A 572 5.38 34.93 5.25
N VAL A 573 5.55 33.61 5.25
CA VAL A 573 5.06 32.72 6.31
C VAL A 573 6.24 31.95 6.90
N TYR A 574 6.43 32.07 8.20
CA TYR A 574 7.38 31.28 8.97
C TYR A 574 6.64 30.23 9.78
N ARG A 575 7.29 29.09 10.04
CA ARG A 575 6.72 27.97 10.78
C ARG A 575 7.67 27.55 11.90
N LEU A 576 7.14 27.44 13.12
CA LEU A 576 7.84 26.90 14.28
C LEU A 576 6.96 25.83 14.96
N LYS A 577 7.58 24.95 15.73
CA LYS A 577 6.88 24.10 16.69
C LYS A 577 6.61 24.88 17.99
N GLY A 578 5.48 24.62 18.65
CA GLY A 578 5.09 25.30 19.89
C GLY A 578 6.17 25.22 20.97
N TYR A 579 6.87 24.10 21.10
CA TYR A 579 7.96 23.92 22.08
C TYR A 579 9.20 24.80 21.80
N GLN A 580 9.37 25.31 20.58
CA GLN A 580 10.47 26.22 20.24
C GLN A 580 10.26 27.64 20.77
N VAL A 581 9.02 27.97 21.14
CA VAL A 581 8.71 29.20 21.85
C VAL A 581 9.12 29.06 23.31
N ALA A 582 9.91 30.02 23.80
CA ALA A 582 10.41 29.95 25.16
C ALA A 582 9.28 29.92 26.20
N GLU A 583 9.40 29.02 27.17
CA GLU A 583 8.49 28.99 28.30
C GLU A 583 8.72 30.19 29.23
N GLY A 584 7.66 30.79 29.67
CA GLY A 584 7.71 31.93 30.57
C GLY A 584 6.70 31.81 31.68
N SER A 585 7.04 32.29 32.88
CA SER A 585 6.07 32.45 33.93
C SER A 585 4.95 33.39 33.50
N ARG A 586 3.81 33.35 34.16
CA ARG A 586 2.63 34.16 33.85
C ARG A 586 2.97 35.65 33.64
N THR A 587 3.84 36.23 34.45
CA THR A 587 4.22 37.66 34.42
C THR A 587 5.46 37.93 33.56
N ALA A 588 6.15 36.92 33.06
CA ALA A 588 7.35 37.10 32.22
C ALA A 588 7.02 37.81 30.90
N LYS A 589 7.95 38.60 30.42
CA LYS A 589 7.85 39.35 29.14
C LYS A 589 7.97 38.47 27.92
N GLY A 590 8.62 37.28 28.00
CA GLY A 590 8.93 36.44 26.89
C GLY A 590 10.17 36.87 26.10
N SER A 591 10.42 36.20 24.96
CA SER A 591 11.53 36.47 24.03
C SER A 591 11.04 37.24 22.81
N HIS A 592 11.87 38.10 22.26
CA HIS A 592 11.52 38.81 21.01
C HIS A 592 11.51 37.83 19.83
N ILE A 593 10.46 37.88 19.01
CA ILE A 593 10.21 36.93 17.93
C ILE A 593 11.31 36.92 16.86
N ALA A 594 12.02 38.04 16.67
CA ALA A 594 13.17 38.10 15.79
C ALA A 594 14.34 37.19 16.21
N ASN A 595 14.36 36.73 17.46
CA ASN A 595 15.34 35.74 17.94
C ASN A 595 14.97 34.31 17.54
N LEU A 596 13.71 34.08 17.18
CA LEU A 596 13.17 32.78 16.80
C LEU A 596 13.00 32.64 15.28
N LEU A 597 12.68 33.73 14.58
CA LEU A 597 12.44 33.77 13.15
C LEU A 597 13.57 34.57 12.45
N GLN A 598 14.03 34.10 11.30
CA GLN A 598 14.99 34.82 10.45
C GLN A 598 14.26 35.92 9.67
N LEU A 599 13.76 36.94 10.37
CA LEU A 599 13.08 38.09 9.78
C LEU A 599 14.08 38.94 9.00
N GLN A 600 13.65 39.52 7.90
CA GLN A 600 14.43 40.51 7.15
C GLN A 600 14.41 41.86 7.89
N GLU A 601 15.36 42.75 7.51
CA GLU A 601 15.40 44.10 8.07
C GLU A 601 14.07 44.85 7.81
N GLY A 602 13.45 45.31 8.89
CA GLY A 602 12.16 46.01 8.87
C GLY A 602 10.92 45.11 8.66
N GLU A 603 11.05 43.78 8.64
CA GLU A 603 9.92 42.83 8.55
C GLU A 603 9.26 42.63 9.92
N LYS A 604 7.93 42.66 9.97
CA LYS A 604 7.14 42.47 11.19
C LYS A 604 6.14 41.35 11.03
N VAL A 605 5.96 40.58 12.11
CA VAL A 605 4.89 39.58 12.19
C VAL A 605 3.58 40.33 12.44
N THR A 606 2.57 40.00 11.64
CA THR A 606 1.23 40.63 11.69
C THR A 606 0.16 39.66 12.23
N ILE A 607 0.35 38.33 12.07
CA ILE A 607 -0.59 37.30 12.50
C ILE A 607 0.22 36.07 12.93
N MET A 608 -0.26 35.44 14.01
CA MET A 608 0.29 34.19 14.53
C MET A 608 -0.77 33.07 14.47
#